data_d4341f44a17826f7d1f79bc58fa37fb8
#
_entry.id   d4341f44a17826f7d1f79bc58fa37fb8
#
_cell.length_a   1.000
_cell.length_b   1.000
_cell.length_c   1.000
_cell.angle_alpha   90.00
_cell.angle_beta   90.00
_cell.angle_gamma   90.00
#
_symmetry.space_group_name_H-M   'P 1'
#
loop_
_entity.id
_entity.type
_entity.pdbx_description
1 polymer ?
#
loop_
_entity_poly.entity_id
_entity_poly.type
_entity_poly.pdbx_seq_one_letter_code
_entity_poly.pdbx_strand_id
1 'polypeptide(L)'
;MLKSLNSEQKNILASIRQGMDFAADIAHACITVYIAADDKRFLRVYHQSKPKTQFLQQAELAPGREVRIGEEPLVARCLQRNVALEGKRELSLGKFAGVRVYPVQDRRGKCFAAVVFDLSGVEDVFINVAFEFLKNPAKQEGASEFYERLSPGDGIMVVDSTKKIIAANQPARHIFQVAGVNNLIGLRTSSVQINWPLVGMVLKTGTAEGKEIRLRGMLLAMRVVPVGGVTEARYAVVVLRDITELKKRDEELLVKAAVIKEIHHRVKNNLQTIASLLRLQMRRAKADETKEVLRDCISRVNSIAVVHEFLSQQGSGEVDMAAVAQGIYKAILSGMAAPELSLKTEFHADNVLVPSEKATSIALVLNEMLQNCFDHAFTGRTQGAISVTLQKTDSGCCLTVTDDGVGLPPGFDGLPQNSLGLRIIKTMAEADLHGTFKIENRPQGGTCAEVTLPLGG
;
A
#
# COMPACT_ATOMS: atom_id res chain seq x y z
N MET A 1 20.08 12.63 28.64
CA MET A 1 19.59 11.31 29.03
C MET A 1 20.71 10.29 29.29
N LEU A 2 21.82 10.28 28.53
CA LEU A 2 22.89 9.27 28.57
C LEU A 2 24.26 9.88 28.89
N LYS A 3 24.33 10.93 29.72
CA LYS A 3 25.58 11.67 30.01
C LYS A 3 26.62 10.82 30.76
N SER A 4 26.19 9.88 31.60
CA SER A 4 27.05 9.02 32.42
C SER A 4 27.56 7.76 31.73
N LEU A 5 27.03 7.42 30.50
CA LEU A 5 27.40 6.25 29.75
C LEU A 5 28.47 6.55 28.69
N ASN A 6 29.44 5.64 28.55
CA ASN A 6 30.43 5.72 27.48
C ASN A 6 29.85 5.33 26.10
N SER A 7 30.61 5.55 25.02
CA SER A 7 30.15 5.29 23.65
C SER A 7 29.81 3.81 23.41
N GLU A 8 30.56 2.89 23.99
CA GLU A 8 30.32 1.45 23.89
C GLU A 8 28.98 1.05 24.52
N GLN A 9 28.71 1.52 25.75
CA GLN A 9 27.47 1.26 26.48
C GLN A 9 26.25 1.84 25.76
N LYS A 10 26.41 3.01 25.14
CA LYS A 10 25.35 3.62 24.29
C LYS A 10 25.05 2.75 23.05
N ASN A 11 26.08 2.23 22.39
CA ASN A 11 25.92 1.35 21.24
C ASN A 11 25.22 0.04 21.62
N ILE A 12 25.59 -0.58 22.77
CA ILE A 12 24.92 -1.78 23.28
C ILE A 12 23.42 -1.49 23.53
N LEU A 13 23.09 -0.39 24.19
CA LEU A 13 21.70 -0.02 24.45
C LEU A 13 20.92 0.26 23.15
N ALA A 14 21.53 0.91 22.17
CA ALA A 14 20.90 1.17 20.89
C ALA A 14 20.60 -0.15 20.15
N SER A 15 21.54 -1.10 20.18
CA SER A 15 21.36 -2.43 19.60
C SER A 15 20.24 -3.22 20.30
N ILE A 16 20.20 -3.20 21.64
CA ILE A 16 19.12 -3.81 22.42
C ILE A 16 17.77 -3.19 22.02
N ARG A 17 17.69 -1.86 21.94
CA ARG A 17 16.46 -1.15 21.58
C ARG A 17 15.90 -1.59 20.21
N GLN A 18 16.76 -1.77 19.21
CA GLN A 18 16.35 -2.23 17.87
C GLN A 18 15.69 -3.62 17.90
N GLY A 19 16.17 -4.52 18.79
CA GLY A 19 15.66 -5.87 18.92
C GLY A 19 14.49 -6.03 19.90
N MET A 20 14.17 -5.02 20.73
CA MET A 20 13.24 -5.18 21.85
C MET A 20 11.82 -5.53 21.41
N ASP A 21 11.35 -4.99 20.31
CA ASP A 21 10.00 -5.23 19.82
C ASP A 21 9.81 -6.70 19.41
N PHE A 22 10.73 -7.23 18.65
CA PHE A 22 10.71 -8.63 18.23
C PHE A 22 10.95 -9.58 19.43
N ALA A 23 11.86 -9.24 20.33
CA ALA A 23 12.12 -10.00 21.54
C ALA A 23 10.88 -10.05 22.47
N ALA A 24 10.15 -8.93 22.61
CA ALA A 24 8.91 -8.88 23.38
C ALA A 24 7.82 -9.78 22.78
N ASP A 25 7.73 -9.79 21.45
CA ASP A 25 6.78 -10.64 20.74
C ASP A 25 7.15 -12.14 20.88
N ILE A 26 8.44 -12.52 20.80
CA ILE A 26 8.91 -13.88 21.06
C ILE A 26 8.62 -14.29 22.51
N ALA A 27 8.97 -13.43 23.45
CA ALA A 27 8.82 -13.71 24.87
C ALA A 27 7.35 -13.67 25.33
N HIS A 28 6.41 -13.17 24.51
CA HIS A 28 5.05 -12.85 24.94
C HIS A 28 5.01 -12.03 26.23
N ALA A 29 6.03 -11.20 26.46
CA ALA A 29 6.24 -10.49 27.72
C ALA A 29 6.62 -9.02 27.48
N CYS A 30 6.22 -8.16 28.40
CA CYS A 30 6.70 -6.79 28.41
C CYS A 30 8.17 -6.76 28.80
N ILE A 31 8.99 -6.06 28.02
CA ILE A 31 10.42 -5.89 28.27
C ILE A 31 10.69 -4.44 28.63
N THR A 32 11.33 -4.21 29.78
CA THR A 32 11.75 -2.88 30.21
C THR A 32 13.26 -2.87 30.45
N VAL A 33 13.95 -1.87 29.91
CA VAL A 33 15.38 -1.67 30.17
C VAL A 33 15.58 -0.50 31.12
N TYR A 34 16.28 -0.77 32.21
CA TYR A 34 16.66 0.20 33.23
C TYR A 34 18.16 0.48 33.20
N ILE A 35 18.52 1.73 33.43
CA ILE A 35 19.89 2.20 33.65
C ILE A 35 19.97 2.92 35.02
N ALA A 36 21.15 2.99 35.60
CA ALA A 36 21.34 3.79 36.80
C ALA A 36 21.12 5.29 36.47
N ALA A 37 20.40 6.02 37.31
CA ALA A 37 20.27 7.47 37.23
C ALA A 37 21.52 8.15 37.81
N ASP A 38 21.67 9.46 37.54
CA ASP A 38 22.75 10.28 38.11
C ASP A 38 22.65 10.33 39.64
N ASP A 39 21.43 10.42 40.18
CA ASP A 39 21.13 10.22 41.60
C ASP A 39 20.99 8.70 41.87
N LYS A 40 21.90 8.18 42.69
CA LYS A 40 21.95 6.74 43.04
C LYS A 40 20.69 6.20 43.76
N ARG A 41 19.73 7.06 44.13
CA ARG A 41 18.45 6.67 44.71
C ARG A 41 17.40 6.29 43.66
N PHE A 42 17.69 6.57 42.40
CA PHE A 42 16.77 6.35 41.30
C PHE A 42 17.36 5.46 40.22
N LEU A 43 16.48 4.73 39.53
CA LEU A 43 16.69 4.05 38.26
C LEU A 43 16.00 4.87 37.17
N ARG A 44 16.52 4.83 35.96
CA ARG A 44 15.90 5.50 34.82
C ARG A 44 15.46 4.48 33.78
N VAL A 45 14.24 4.59 33.32
CA VAL A 45 13.73 3.77 32.21
C VAL A 45 14.41 4.24 30.93
N TYR A 46 15.15 3.33 30.29
CA TYR A 46 15.75 3.60 29.00
C TYR A 46 14.74 3.38 27.87
N HIS A 47 14.05 2.26 27.86
CA HIS A 47 13.02 1.92 26.89
C HIS A 47 12.11 0.79 27.42
N GLN A 48 10.87 0.75 26.94
CA GLN A 48 9.92 -0.33 27.21
C GLN A 48 9.31 -0.78 25.88
N SER A 49 9.17 -2.10 25.70
CA SER A 49 8.46 -2.70 24.58
C SER A 49 7.40 -3.68 25.09
N LYS A 50 6.19 -3.58 24.57
CA LYS A 50 5.07 -4.49 24.86
C LYS A 50 4.89 -5.49 23.73
N PRO A 51 4.58 -6.76 24.01
CA PRO A 51 4.30 -7.74 22.97
C PRO A 51 3.01 -7.40 22.23
N LYS A 52 2.98 -7.59 20.92
CA LYS A 52 1.74 -7.59 20.12
C LYS A 52 1.08 -8.97 20.11
N THR A 53 1.83 -10.02 20.43
CA THR A 53 1.38 -11.41 20.45
C THR A 53 0.47 -11.76 21.62
N GLN A 54 0.42 -10.89 22.63
CA GLN A 54 -0.43 -11.05 23.81
C GLN A 54 -0.97 -9.71 24.29
N PHE A 55 -2.23 -9.68 24.71
CA PHE A 55 -2.85 -8.47 25.25
C PHE A 55 -2.49 -8.34 26.75
N LEU A 56 -1.57 -7.42 27.05
CA LEU A 56 -1.16 -7.12 28.43
C LEU A 56 -1.67 -5.75 28.86
N GLN A 57 -2.44 -5.73 29.95
CA GLN A 57 -2.91 -4.50 30.62
C GLN A 57 -1.81 -3.93 31.54
N GLN A 58 -0.69 -3.48 30.99
CA GLN A 58 0.35 -2.85 31.79
C GLN A 58 0.46 -1.37 31.43
N ALA A 59 0.76 -0.55 32.48
CA ALA A 59 1.04 0.88 32.29
C ALA A 59 2.26 1.06 31.38
N GLU A 60 2.21 2.04 30.51
CA GLU A 60 3.33 2.41 29.67
C GLU A 60 4.31 3.29 30.46
N LEU A 61 5.58 2.88 30.46
CA LEU A 61 6.63 3.63 31.10
C LEU A 61 7.35 4.47 30.05
N ALA A 62 7.18 5.79 30.13
CA ALA A 62 7.84 6.71 29.21
C ALA A 62 9.37 6.62 29.32
N PRO A 63 10.12 6.65 28.22
CA PRO A 63 11.57 6.74 28.24
C PRO A 63 12.03 7.98 29.02
N GLY A 64 13.02 7.78 29.91
CA GLY A 64 13.53 8.83 30.79
C GLY A 64 12.83 8.95 32.12
N ARG A 65 11.71 8.26 32.35
CA ARG A 65 11.05 8.23 33.67
C ARG A 65 11.99 7.70 34.72
N GLU A 66 12.06 8.40 35.86
CA GLU A 66 12.80 7.97 37.02
C GLU A 66 11.90 7.19 37.99
N VAL A 67 12.42 6.07 38.48
CA VAL A 67 11.76 5.14 39.39
C VAL A 67 12.65 4.98 40.62
N ARG A 68 12.08 5.04 41.82
CA ARG A 68 12.87 4.84 43.05
C ARG A 68 13.39 3.41 43.14
N ILE A 69 14.62 3.25 43.62
CA ILE A 69 15.24 1.92 43.83
C ILE A 69 14.35 0.99 44.67
N GLY A 70 13.63 1.54 45.65
CA GLY A 70 12.70 0.79 46.49
C GLY A 70 11.49 0.22 45.73
N GLU A 71 11.09 0.80 44.58
CA GLU A 71 10.02 0.33 43.74
C GLU A 71 10.49 -0.84 42.83
N GLU A 72 11.78 -0.89 42.51
CA GLU A 72 12.40 -1.93 41.66
C GLU A 72 13.60 -2.60 42.35
N PRO A 73 13.42 -3.26 43.49
CA PRO A 73 14.52 -3.76 44.29
C PRO A 73 15.31 -4.90 43.59
N LEU A 74 14.68 -5.68 42.71
CA LEU A 74 15.35 -6.73 41.95
C LEU A 74 16.28 -6.14 40.89
N VAL A 75 15.89 -5.05 40.25
CA VAL A 75 16.70 -4.32 39.27
C VAL A 75 17.94 -3.76 39.97
N ALA A 76 17.77 -3.10 41.11
CA ALA A 76 18.86 -2.56 41.88
C ALA A 76 19.86 -3.63 42.31
N ARG A 77 19.39 -4.77 42.80
CA ARG A 77 20.26 -5.95 43.18
C ARG A 77 20.96 -6.51 41.97
N CYS A 78 20.29 -6.63 40.82
CA CYS A 78 20.87 -7.11 39.58
C CYS A 78 22.04 -6.22 39.14
N LEU A 79 21.85 -4.90 39.15
CA LEU A 79 22.91 -3.94 38.82
C LEU A 79 24.09 -3.98 39.78
N GLN A 80 23.84 -4.21 41.08
CA GLN A 80 24.91 -4.29 42.11
C GLN A 80 25.68 -5.60 42.06
N ARG A 81 24.98 -6.75 41.93
CA ARG A 81 25.56 -8.09 42.03
C ARG A 81 25.99 -8.68 40.68
N ASN A 82 25.54 -8.04 39.59
CA ASN A 82 25.83 -8.48 38.23
C ASN A 82 25.40 -9.94 37.94
N VAL A 83 24.24 -10.34 38.49
CA VAL A 83 23.64 -11.66 38.30
C VAL A 83 22.17 -11.55 37.89
N ALA A 84 21.70 -12.54 37.14
CA ALA A 84 20.28 -12.67 36.82
C ALA A 84 19.50 -13.00 38.09
N LEU A 85 18.32 -12.38 38.23
CA LEU A 85 17.44 -12.53 39.37
C LEU A 85 16.01 -12.81 38.91
N GLU A 86 15.30 -13.62 39.71
CA GLU A 86 13.88 -13.89 39.51
C GLU A 86 13.12 -13.54 40.79
N GLY A 87 11.88 -13.05 40.62
CA GLY A 87 11.05 -12.71 41.77
C GLY A 87 9.66 -12.22 41.36
N LYS A 88 8.98 -11.53 42.25
CA LYS A 88 7.66 -10.95 42.01
C LYS A 88 7.72 -9.44 42.12
N ARG A 89 6.98 -8.75 41.27
CA ARG A 89 6.77 -7.32 41.29
C ARG A 89 5.27 -7.03 41.47
N GLU A 90 4.94 -6.07 42.30
CA GLU A 90 3.59 -5.58 42.43
C GLU A 90 3.26 -4.67 41.23
N LEU A 91 2.24 -5.02 40.44
CA LEU A 91 1.77 -4.22 39.31
C LEU A 91 0.72 -3.21 39.71
N SER A 92 -0.12 -3.56 40.68
CA SER A 92 -1.12 -2.71 41.31
C SER A 92 -1.45 -3.32 42.68
N LEU A 93 -2.12 -2.57 43.53
CA LEU A 93 -2.41 -2.97 44.92
C LEU A 93 -2.92 -4.42 44.97
N GLY A 94 -2.10 -5.30 45.57
CA GLY A 94 -2.43 -6.73 45.75
C GLY A 94 -2.28 -7.61 44.50
N LYS A 95 -1.89 -7.08 43.35
CA LYS A 95 -1.64 -7.86 42.12
C LYS A 95 -0.14 -7.98 41.85
N PHE A 96 0.37 -9.20 41.95
CA PHE A 96 1.77 -9.51 41.71
C PHE A 96 1.96 -10.23 40.37
N ALA A 97 3.01 -9.86 39.62
CA ALA A 97 3.50 -10.60 38.47
C ALA A 97 4.90 -11.11 38.74
N GLY A 98 5.24 -12.28 38.21
CA GLY A 98 6.61 -12.74 38.16
C GLY A 98 7.43 -11.82 37.28
N VAL A 99 8.70 -11.61 37.65
CA VAL A 99 9.65 -10.87 36.83
C VAL A 99 10.99 -11.60 36.79
N ARG A 100 11.66 -11.49 35.66
CA ARG A 100 13.04 -11.96 35.50
C ARG A 100 13.91 -10.80 35.05
N VAL A 101 15.01 -10.58 35.73
CA VAL A 101 15.90 -9.44 35.54
C VAL A 101 17.27 -9.97 35.11
N TYR A 102 17.77 -9.49 33.98
CA TYR A 102 19.07 -9.87 33.44
C TYR A 102 20.01 -8.65 33.41
N PRO A 103 21.30 -8.84 33.81
CA PRO A 103 22.31 -7.80 33.74
C PRO A 103 22.78 -7.59 32.30
N VAL A 104 22.96 -6.34 31.92
CA VAL A 104 23.62 -5.91 30.69
C VAL A 104 25.04 -5.45 31.05
N GLN A 105 26.03 -6.12 30.49
CA GLN A 105 27.44 -5.89 30.76
C GLN A 105 28.14 -5.23 29.57
N ASP A 106 29.13 -4.39 29.84
CA ASP A 106 30.08 -3.93 28.83
C ASP A 106 31.21 -4.99 28.63
N ARG A 107 32.11 -4.76 27.67
CA ARG A 107 33.21 -5.69 27.36
C ARG A 107 34.15 -5.98 28.55
N ARG A 108 34.13 -5.10 29.56
CA ARG A 108 34.92 -5.29 30.81
C ARG A 108 34.14 -6.09 31.85
N GLY A 109 32.97 -6.61 31.53
CA GLY A 109 32.09 -7.35 32.44
C GLY A 109 31.38 -6.49 33.48
N LYS A 110 31.42 -5.15 33.36
CA LYS A 110 30.75 -4.26 34.29
C LYS A 110 29.27 -4.14 33.91
N CYS A 111 28.36 -4.41 34.85
CA CYS A 111 26.94 -4.20 34.68
C CYS A 111 26.63 -2.70 34.70
N PHE A 112 25.91 -2.23 33.68
CA PHE A 112 25.52 -0.82 33.56
C PHE A 112 24.04 -0.61 33.25
N ALA A 113 23.33 -1.68 32.87
CA ALA A 113 21.89 -1.69 32.64
C ALA A 113 21.28 -3.05 33.03
N ALA A 114 19.98 -3.11 33.17
CA ALA A 114 19.24 -4.33 33.42
C ALA A 114 18.03 -4.44 32.50
N VAL A 115 17.79 -5.62 31.96
CA VAL A 115 16.60 -5.96 31.14
C VAL A 115 15.63 -6.74 32.01
N VAL A 116 14.42 -6.28 32.12
CA VAL A 116 13.33 -6.89 32.90
C VAL A 116 12.29 -7.48 31.98
N PHE A 117 11.99 -8.76 32.17
CA PHE A 117 10.85 -9.45 31.53
C PHE A 117 9.75 -9.66 32.55
N ASP A 118 8.53 -9.26 32.21
CA ASP A 118 7.35 -9.52 33.04
C ASP A 118 6.77 -10.90 32.69
N LEU A 119 6.81 -11.81 33.65
CA LEU A 119 6.40 -13.21 33.50
C LEU A 119 4.88 -13.34 33.64
N SER A 120 4.14 -13.22 32.56
CA SER A 120 2.68 -13.39 32.54
C SER A 120 2.31 -14.75 31.94
N GLY A 121 2.70 -15.86 32.61
CA GLY A 121 2.31 -17.21 32.18
C GLY A 121 3.06 -17.76 30.96
N VAL A 122 4.27 -17.29 30.71
CA VAL A 122 5.10 -17.64 29.56
C VAL A 122 6.08 -18.76 29.92
N GLU A 123 6.34 -19.67 28.96
CA GLU A 123 7.38 -20.70 29.12
C GLU A 123 8.78 -20.06 29.17
N ASP A 124 9.60 -20.48 30.12
CA ASP A 124 10.98 -19.96 30.36
C ASP A 124 11.87 -19.98 29.13
N VAL A 125 11.66 -20.92 28.22
CA VAL A 125 12.43 -21.08 26.99
C VAL A 125 12.31 -19.82 26.10
N PHE A 126 11.11 -19.27 25.93
CA PHE A 126 10.89 -18.08 25.12
C PHE A 126 11.60 -16.85 25.70
N ILE A 127 11.58 -16.69 27.04
CA ILE A 127 12.27 -15.58 27.72
C ILE A 127 13.77 -15.68 27.56
N ASN A 128 14.33 -16.89 27.75
CA ASN A 128 15.77 -17.12 27.61
C ASN A 128 16.25 -16.85 26.18
N VAL A 129 15.48 -17.31 25.18
CA VAL A 129 15.78 -17.09 23.76
C VAL A 129 15.65 -15.60 23.39
N ALA A 130 14.62 -14.91 23.87
CA ALA A 130 14.47 -13.49 23.66
C ALA A 130 15.63 -12.68 24.27
N PHE A 131 16.09 -13.06 25.46
CA PHE A 131 17.25 -12.41 26.07
C PHE A 131 18.55 -12.70 25.33
N GLU A 132 18.79 -13.94 24.89
CA GLU A 132 19.94 -14.28 24.04
C GLU A 132 19.91 -13.51 22.70
N PHE A 133 18.72 -13.30 22.12
CA PHE A 133 18.55 -12.46 20.94
C PHE A 133 18.95 -11.01 21.21
N LEU A 134 18.55 -10.43 22.35
CA LEU A 134 18.90 -9.05 22.73
C LEU A 134 20.39 -8.82 22.98
N LYS A 135 21.14 -9.86 23.38
CA LYS A 135 22.60 -9.77 23.53
C LYS A 135 23.32 -9.56 22.19
N ASN A 136 22.82 -10.19 21.15
CA ASN A 136 23.38 -10.16 19.80
C ASN A 136 22.26 -10.01 18.77
N PRO A 137 21.55 -8.87 18.71
CA PRO A 137 20.58 -8.65 17.65
C PRO A 137 21.34 -8.70 16.32
N ALA A 138 20.81 -9.45 15.39
CA ALA A 138 21.51 -9.79 14.15
C ALA A 138 22.02 -8.55 13.41
N LYS A 139 23.29 -8.55 13.07
CA LYS A 139 24.01 -7.48 12.37
C LYS A 139 23.75 -7.46 10.86
N GLN A 140 22.61 -7.95 10.38
CA GLN A 140 22.37 -8.05 8.93
C GLN A 140 21.77 -6.75 8.40
N GLU A 141 22.56 -6.03 7.63
CA GLU A 141 22.06 -5.00 6.70
C GLU A 141 21.07 -5.66 5.73
N GLY A 142 19.84 -5.14 5.66
CA GLY A 142 18.78 -5.68 4.81
C GLY A 142 17.83 -6.69 5.45
N ALA A 143 18.06 -7.12 6.69
CA ALA A 143 17.23 -8.13 7.37
C ALA A 143 16.05 -7.53 8.19
N SER A 144 15.72 -6.26 8.03
CA SER A 144 14.66 -5.61 8.82
C SER A 144 13.31 -6.31 8.70
N GLU A 145 12.98 -6.87 7.55
CA GLU A 145 11.74 -7.60 7.32
C GLU A 145 11.63 -8.91 8.14
N PHE A 146 12.75 -9.54 8.51
CA PHE A 146 12.74 -10.73 9.33
C PHE A 146 12.47 -10.45 10.81
N TYR A 147 12.65 -9.19 11.23
CA TYR A 147 12.45 -8.71 12.60
C TYR A 147 11.19 -7.86 12.75
N GLU A 148 10.29 -7.92 11.79
CA GLU A 148 8.98 -7.29 11.90
C GLU A 148 8.20 -7.81 13.11
N ARG A 149 7.37 -6.93 13.68
CA ARG A 149 6.47 -7.25 14.77
C ARG A 149 5.57 -8.45 14.43
N LEU A 150 5.41 -9.34 15.40
CA LEU A 150 4.58 -10.52 15.26
C LEU A 150 3.11 -10.21 15.58
N SER A 151 2.20 -10.97 14.99
CA SER A 151 0.77 -10.89 15.24
C SER A 151 0.32 -11.93 16.27
N PRO A 152 -0.82 -11.75 16.96
CA PRO A 152 -1.33 -12.75 17.91
C PRO A 152 -1.58 -14.13 17.30
N GLY A 153 -1.85 -14.20 15.99
CA GLY A 153 -2.06 -15.45 15.25
C GLY A 153 -0.79 -16.11 14.72
N ASP A 154 0.37 -15.47 14.86
CA ASP A 154 1.62 -16.04 14.35
C ASP A 154 2.07 -17.21 15.23
N GLY A 155 2.35 -18.34 14.59
CA GLY A 155 2.95 -19.50 15.25
C GLY A 155 4.44 -19.25 15.51
N ILE A 156 4.87 -19.37 16.76
CA ILE A 156 6.28 -19.19 17.14
C ILE A 156 6.79 -20.50 17.71
N MET A 157 7.94 -20.95 17.21
CA MET A 157 8.64 -22.14 17.71
C MET A 157 10.11 -21.82 17.95
N VAL A 158 10.67 -22.45 18.94
CA VAL A 158 12.10 -22.43 19.22
C VAL A 158 12.69 -23.79 18.89
N VAL A 159 13.74 -23.78 18.09
CA VAL A 159 14.50 -24.96 17.69
C VAL A 159 15.91 -24.84 18.24
N ASP A 160 16.42 -25.91 18.85
CA ASP A 160 17.80 -25.96 19.37
C ASP A 160 18.84 -26.28 18.27
N SER A 161 20.12 -26.21 18.63
CA SER A 161 21.26 -26.56 17.75
C SER A 161 21.22 -28.00 17.24
N THR A 162 20.49 -28.91 17.92
CA THR A 162 20.29 -30.30 17.49
C THR A 162 19.11 -30.47 16.55
N LYS A 163 18.50 -29.36 16.14
CA LYS A 163 17.32 -29.26 15.26
C LYS A 163 16.04 -29.84 15.87
N LYS A 164 15.94 -29.90 17.20
CA LYS A 164 14.71 -30.28 17.91
C LYS A 164 13.91 -29.05 18.29
N ILE A 165 12.59 -29.14 18.14
CA ILE A 165 11.64 -28.13 18.62
C ILE A 165 11.55 -28.27 20.13
N ILE A 166 11.95 -27.22 20.86
CA ILE A 166 11.99 -27.21 22.34
C ILE A 166 10.87 -26.36 22.95
N ALA A 167 10.27 -25.45 22.18
CA ALA A 167 9.10 -24.68 22.60
C ALA A 167 8.23 -24.32 21.38
N ALA A 168 6.94 -24.16 21.60
CA ALA A 168 5.97 -23.72 20.61
C ALA A 168 4.82 -22.99 21.30
N ASN A 169 4.41 -21.82 20.78
CA ASN A 169 3.26 -21.12 21.28
C ASN A 169 1.93 -21.79 20.84
N GLN A 170 0.81 -21.31 21.36
CA GLN A 170 -0.49 -21.90 21.07
C GLN A 170 -0.88 -21.83 19.57
N PRO A 171 -0.69 -20.72 18.84
CA PRO A 171 -0.91 -20.69 17.39
C PRO A 171 -0.09 -21.73 16.62
N ALA A 172 1.21 -21.91 16.93
CA ALA A 172 2.03 -22.92 16.30
C ALA A 172 1.50 -24.33 16.56
N ARG A 173 1.15 -24.63 17.82
CA ARG A 173 0.54 -25.94 18.18
C ARG A 173 -0.75 -26.19 17.40
N HIS A 174 -1.61 -25.16 17.24
CA HIS A 174 -2.85 -25.26 16.48
C HIS A 174 -2.61 -25.53 14.98
N ILE A 175 -1.70 -24.79 14.33
CA ILE A 175 -1.31 -25.01 12.93
C ILE A 175 -0.91 -26.47 12.70
N PHE A 176 -0.09 -27.01 13.58
CA PHE A 176 0.38 -28.40 13.45
C PHE A 176 -0.67 -29.44 13.81
N GLN A 177 -1.54 -29.14 14.76
CA GLN A 177 -2.67 -30.00 15.10
C GLN A 177 -3.63 -30.16 13.92
N VAL A 178 -3.96 -29.05 13.24
CA VAL A 178 -4.73 -29.07 11.98
C VAL A 178 -4.01 -29.89 10.91
N ALA A 179 -2.68 -29.81 10.88
CA ALA A 179 -1.86 -30.64 10.00
C ALA A 179 -1.71 -32.11 10.44
N GLY A 180 -2.37 -32.52 11.55
CA GLY A 180 -2.33 -33.90 12.06
C GLY A 180 -1.09 -34.26 12.88
N VAL A 181 -0.36 -33.25 13.39
CA VAL A 181 0.80 -33.43 14.27
C VAL A 181 0.41 -33.01 15.68
N ASN A 182 0.12 -33.98 16.55
CA ASN A 182 -0.39 -33.70 17.90
C ASN A 182 0.72 -33.38 18.91
N ASN A 183 1.91 -33.91 18.73
CA ASN A 183 3.03 -33.67 19.63
C ASN A 183 4.19 -33.03 18.87
N LEU A 184 4.27 -31.70 18.98
CA LEU A 184 5.27 -30.89 18.26
C LEU A 184 6.61 -30.82 19.01
N ILE A 185 6.57 -30.78 20.34
CA ILE A 185 7.77 -30.65 21.17
C ILE A 185 8.60 -31.94 21.13
N GLY A 186 9.90 -31.79 20.91
CA GLY A 186 10.84 -32.90 20.77
C GLY A 186 11.02 -33.43 19.35
N LEU A 187 10.12 -33.04 18.41
CA LEU A 187 10.28 -33.41 17.00
C LEU A 187 11.53 -32.71 16.40
N ARG A 188 12.17 -33.41 15.48
CA ARG A 188 13.26 -32.81 14.68
C ARG A 188 12.67 -32.13 13.44
N THR A 189 13.19 -30.97 13.07
CA THR A 189 12.80 -30.24 11.86
C THR A 189 13.15 -30.99 10.56
N SER A 190 13.97 -32.03 10.65
CA SER A 190 14.30 -32.98 9.55
C SER A 190 13.45 -34.25 9.58
N SER A 191 12.43 -34.36 10.45
CA SER A 191 11.53 -35.51 10.49
C SER A 191 10.64 -35.56 9.24
N VAL A 192 10.13 -36.77 8.89
CA VAL A 192 9.22 -36.97 7.75
C VAL A 192 7.95 -36.11 7.87
N GLN A 193 7.53 -35.78 9.09
CA GLN A 193 6.34 -34.99 9.37
C GLN A 193 6.53 -33.47 9.07
N ILE A 194 7.74 -32.95 9.18
CA ILE A 194 8.03 -31.51 9.09
C ILE A 194 8.93 -31.20 7.90
N ASN A 195 10.09 -31.86 7.77
CA ASN A 195 11.08 -31.72 6.69
C ASN A 195 11.43 -30.28 6.29
N TRP A 196 11.95 -29.51 7.23
CA TRP A 196 12.36 -28.12 7.01
C TRP A 196 13.87 -27.94 6.99
N PRO A 197 14.54 -28.17 5.86
CA PRO A 197 15.98 -28.03 5.72
C PRO A 197 16.48 -26.61 5.97
N LEU A 198 15.61 -25.59 5.71
CA LEU A 198 15.90 -24.18 5.94
C LEU A 198 16.34 -23.89 7.38
N VAL A 199 15.70 -24.51 8.37
CA VAL A 199 16.07 -24.33 9.79
C VAL A 199 17.50 -24.80 10.05
N GLY A 200 17.88 -25.93 9.46
CA GLY A 200 19.24 -26.44 9.58
C GLY A 200 20.30 -25.58 8.89
N MET A 201 19.90 -24.91 7.79
CA MET A 201 20.76 -23.96 7.08
C MET A 201 20.98 -22.70 7.94
N VAL A 202 19.90 -22.09 8.45
CA VAL A 202 19.95 -20.89 9.31
C VAL A 202 20.79 -21.14 10.58
N LEU A 203 20.65 -22.30 11.22
CA LEU A 203 21.47 -22.67 12.39
C LEU A 203 22.95 -22.69 12.07
N LYS A 204 23.36 -23.11 10.87
CA LYS A 204 24.74 -23.17 10.43
C LYS A 204 25.31 -21.84 9.96
N THR A 205 24.51 -21.10 9.17
CA THR A 205 24.98 -19.85 8.54
C THR A 205 24.87 -18.64 9.46
N GLY A 206 24.00 -18.70 10.47
CA GLY A 206 23.70 -17.57 11.33
C GLY A 206 22.96 -16.44 10.60
N THR A 207 22.38 -16.70 9.41
CA THR A 207 21.64 -15.72 8.61
C THR A 207 20.15 -16.01 8.67
N ALA A 208 19.31 -14.96 8.86
CA ALA A 208 17.87 -15.11 8.83
C ALA A 208 17.38 -15.37 7.39
N GLU A 209 16.40 -16.24 7.25
CA GLU A 209 15.84 -16.65 5.96
C GLU A 209 14.32 -16.83 6.04
N GLY A 210 13.63 -16.63 4.90
CA GLY A 210 12.19 -16.81 4.78
C GLY A 210 11.79 -17.62 3.57
N LYS A 211 10.67 -18.35 3.69
CA LYS A 211 10.12 -19.15 2.60
C LYS A 211 8.63 -19.37 2.79
N GLU A 212 7.88 -19.36 1.69
CA GLU A 212 6.52 -19.89 1.67
C GLU A 212 6.55 -21.43 1.63
N ILE A 213 5.76 -22.06 2.47
CA ILE A 213 5.65 -23.52 2.55
C ILE A 213 4.17 -23.93 2.50
N ARG A 214 3.91 -25.10 1.93
CA ARG A 214 2.57 -25.70 1.96
C ARG A 214 2.53 -26.81 3.01
N LEU A 215 1.57 -26.73 3.92
CA LEU A 215 1.35 -27.75 4.96
C LEU A 215 -0.13 -28.18 4.91
N ARG A 216 -0.41 -29.37 4.35
CA ARG A 216 -1.75 -29.96 4.26
C ARG A 216 -2.88 -28.99 3.83
N GLY A 217 -2.62 -28.23 2.75
CA GLY A 217 -3.60 -27.31 2.18
C GLY A 217 -3.52 -25.87 2.72
N MET A 218 -2.81 -25.63 3.82
CA MET A 218 -2.46 -24.28 4.30
C MET A 218 -1.23 -23.76 3.57
N LEU A 219 -1.21 -22.49 3.23
CA LEU A 219 -0.03 -21.79 2.75
C LEU A 219 0.52 -20.93 3.91
N LEU A 220 1.73 -21.28 4.35
CA LEU A 220 2.36 -20.62 5.49
C LEU A 220 3.58 -19.82 5.02
N ALA A 221 3.67 -18.56 5.42
CA ALA A 221 4.90 -17.80 5.36
C ALA A 221 5.74 -18.17 6.57
N MET A 222 6.90 -18.81 6.31
CA MET A 222 7.87 -19.23 7.33
C MET A 222 9.04 -18.28 7.33
N ARG A 223 9.37 -17.72 8.49
CA ARG A 223 10.60 -16.97 8.76
C ARG A 223 11.42 -17.72 9.80
N VAL A 224 12.71 -17.82 9.59
CA VAL A 224 13.64 -18.49 10.52
C VAL A 224 14.73 -17.51 10.91
N VAL A 225 14.79 -17.19 12.19
CA VAL A 225 15.69 -16.19 12.76
C VAL A 225 16.71 -16.88 13.67
N PRO A 226 18.01 -16.76 13.40
CA PRO A 226 19.04 -17.32 14.26
C PRO A 226 19.18 -16.53 15.56
N VAL A 227 19.45 -17.23 16.66
CA VAL A 227 19.64 -16.63 17.99
C VAL A 227 20.86 -17.23 18.68
N GLY A 228 21.73 -16.35 19.19
CA GLY A 228 22.94 -16.72 19.93
C GLY A 228 24.06 -17.26 19.05
N GLY A 229 25.29 -16.97 19.43
CA GLY A 229 26.50 -17.35 18.68
C GLY A 229 26.94 -16.36 17.61
N VAL A 230 28.22 -16.28 17.34
CA VAL A 230 28.81 -15.39 16.32
C VAL A 230 29.02 -16.14 15.00
N THR A 231 29.27 -17.45 15.08
CA THR A 231 29.55 -18.32 13.93
C THR A 231 28.51 -19.42 13.73
N GLU A 232 27.89 -19.90 14.80
CA GLU A 232 26.78 -20.87 14.74
C GLU A 232 25.68 -20.44 15.70
N ALA A 233 24.46 -20.47 15.24
CA ALA A 233 23.32 -20.10 16.07
C ALA A 233 23.04 -21.20 17.12
N ARG A 234 22.79 -20.78 18.35
CA ARG A 234 22.44 -21.68 19.46
C ARG A 234 21.00 -22.15 19.36
N TYR A 235 20.15 -21.25 18.87
CA TYR A 235 18.73 -21.48 18.63
C TYR A 235 18.31 -20.89 17.28
N ALA A 236 17.20 -21.40 16.75
CA ALA A 236 16.47 -20.77 15.67
C ALA A 236 15.03 -20.49 16.14
N VAL A 237 14.57 -19.26 15.99
CA VAL A 237 13.17 -18.89 16.16
C VAL A 237 12.49 -19.05 14.81
N VAL A 238 11.52 -19.94 14.73
CA VAL A 238 10.70 -20.16 13.53
C VAL A 238 9.36 -19.48 13.73
N VAL A 239 9.03 -18.55 12.85
CA VAL A 239 7.75 -17.85 12.82
C VAL A 239 6.96 -18.37 11.64
N LEU A 240 5.70 -18.73 11.88
CA LEU A 240 4.74 -19.21 10.89
C LEU A 240 3.54 -18.31 10.86
N ARG A 241 3.23 -17.76 9.70
CA ARG A 241 2.00 -16.99 9.46
C ARG A 241 1.17 -17.71 8.42
N ASP A 242 -0.08 -18.00 8.74
CA ASP A 242 -1.03 -18.51 7.74
C ASP A 242 -1.43 -17.36 6.80
N ILE A 243 -1.07 -17.53 5.54
CA ILE A 243 -1.36 -16.56 4.46
C ILE A 243 -2.35 -17.14 3.43
N THR A 244 -3.01 -18.25 3.77
CA THR A 244 -3.90 -18.98 2.84
C THR A 244 -5.02 -18.07 2.33
N GLU A 245 -5.74 -17.43 3.26
CA GLU A 245 -6.85 -16.53 2.90
C GLU A 245 -6.37 -15.25 2.19
N LEU A 246 -5.21 -14.72 2.60
CA LEU A 246 -4.62 -13.56 1.94
C LEU A 246 -4.32 -13.86 0.47
N LYS A 247 -3.61 -14.97 0.20
CA LYS A 247 -3.26 -15.38 -1.17
C LYS A 247 -4.48 -15.70 -2.03
N LYS A 248 -5.50 -16.34 -1.45
CA LYS A 248 -6.76 -16.58 -2.18
C LYS A 248 -7.43 -15.27 -2.60
N ARG A 249 -7.50 -14.30 -1.70
CA ARG A 249 -8.05 -12.97 -2.02
C ARG A 249 -7.24 -12.26 -3.11
N ASP A 250 -5.92 -12.32 -3.04
CA ASP A 250 -5.04 -11.75 -4.06
C ASP A 250 -5.28 -12.42 -5.42
N GLU A 251 -5.38 -13.77 -5.45
CA GLU A 251 -5.70 -14.52 -6.68
C GLU A 251 -7.09 -14.14 -7.22
N GLU A 252 -8.10 -14.03 -6.36
CA GLU A 252 -9.44 -13.59 -6.77
C GLU A 252 -9.44 -12.17 -7.34
N LEU A 253 -8.67 -11.25 -6.73
CA LEU A 253 -8.52 -9.88 -7.24
C LEU A 253 -7.84 -9.87 -8.61
N LEU A 254 -6.79 -10.67 -8.80
CA LEU A 254 -6.11 -10.79 -10.09
C LEU A 254 -7.06 -11.34 -11.18
N VAL A 255 -7.86 -12.35 -10.85
CA VAL A 255 -8.86 -12.90 -11.78
C VAL A 255 -9.92 -11.85 -12.13
N LYS A 256 -10.44 -11.13 -11.14
CA LYS A 256 -11.41 -10.05 -11.38
C LYS A 256 -10.82 -8.94 -12.28
N ALA A 257 -9.59 -8.52 -12.02
CA ALA A 257 -8.89 -7.53 -12.85
C ALA A 257 -8.73 -8.01 -14.31
N ALA A 258 -8.36 -9.28 -14.50
CA ALA A 258 -8.22 -9.87 -15.84
C ALA A 258 -9.57 -9.92 -16.58
N VAL A 259 -10.66 -10.28 -15.90
CA VAL A 259 -12.02 -10.28 -16.47
C VAL A 259 -12.47 -8.87 -16.85
N ILE A 260 -12.24 -7.87 -15.99
CA ILE A 260 -12.58 -6.48 -16.29
C ILE A 260 -11.82 -6.01 -17.54
N LYS A 261 -10.52 -6.31 -17.62
CA LYS A 261 -9.69 -5.97 -18.78
C LYS A 261 -10.25 -6.61 -20.07
N GLU A 262 -10.62 -7.86 -20.02
CA GLU A 262 -11.21 -8.57 -21.18
C GLU A 262 -12.57 -7.96 -21.59
N ILE A 263 -13.40 -7.54 -20.62
CA ILE A 263 -14.67 -6.85 -20.90
C ILE A 263 -14.40 -5.55 -21.68
N HIS A 264 -13.45 -4.72 -21.23
CA HIS A 264 -13.10 -3.48 -21.92
C HIS A 264 -12.60 -3.74 -23.34
N HIS A 265 -11.76 -4.76 -23.54
CA HIS A 265 -11.32 -5.16 -24.88
C HIS A 265 -12.48 -5.59 -25.78
N ARG A 266 -13.44 -6.35 -25.26
CA ARG A 266 -14.62 -6.77 -26.02
C ARG A 266 -15.54 -5.61 -26.34
N VAL A 267 -15.77 -4.70 -25.41
CA VAL A 267 -16.56 -3.47 -25.66
C VAL A 267 -15.92 -2.65 -26.77
N LYS A 268 -14.58 -2.41 -26.71
CA LYS A 268 -13.86 -1.71 -27.79
C LYS A 268 -14.07 -2.39 -29.14
N ASN A 269 -13.89 -3.73 -29.22
CA ASN A 269 -14.06 -4.47 -30.46
C ASN A 269 -15.49 -4.38 -31.00
N ASN A 270 -16.50 -4.45 -30.14
CA ASN A 270 -17.91 -4.29 -30.54
C ASN A 270 -18.19 -2.89 -31.06
N LEU A 271 -17.66 -1.85 -30.40
CA LEU A 271 -17.79 -0.47 -30.86
C LEU A 271 -17.10 -0.26 -32.23
N GLN A 272 -15.94 -0.83 -32.46
CA GLN A 272 -15.26 -0.80 -33.78
C GLN A 272 -16.08 -1.49 -34.86
N THR A 273 -16.74 -2.60 -34.54
CA THR A 273 -17.65 -3.30 -35.46
C THR A 273 -18.86 -2.43 -35.80
N ILE A 274 -19.48 -1.80 -34.80
CA ILE A 274 -20.61 -0.87 -35.00
C ILE A 274 -20.17 0.31 -35.90
N ALA A 275 -19.02 0.93 -35.59
CA ALA A 275 -18.48 2.01 -36.41
C ALA A 275 -18.24 1.60 -37.85
N SER A 276 -17.78 0.35 -38.08
CA SER A 276 -17.57 -0.20 -39.44
C SER A 276 -18.88 -0.40 -40.18
N LEU A 277 -19.93 -0.89 -39.51
CA LEU A 277 -21.25 -1.03 -40.08
C LEU A 277 -21.86 0.33 -40.43
N LEU A 278 -21.74 1.31 -39.55
CA LEU A 278 -22.21 2.68 -39.81
C LEU A 278 -21.47 3.30 -41.01
N ARG A 279 -20.16 3.08 -41.17
CA ARG A 279 -19.39 3.51 -42.36
C ARG A 279 -19.93 2.89 -43.63
N LEU A 280 -20.30 1.59 -43.62
CA LEU A 280 -20.90 0.94 -44.77
C LEU A 280 -22.25 1.56 -45.10
N GLN A 281 -23.10 1.86 -44.12
CA GLN A 281 -24.39 2.55 -44.35
C GLN A 281 -24.19 3.96 -44.89
N MET A 282 -23.25 4.73 -44.33
CA MET A 282 -22.89 6.07 -44.80
C MET A 282 -22.49 6.10 -46.28
N ARG A 283 -21.73 5.09 -46.76
CA ARG A 283 -21.35 4.95 -48.18
C ARG A 283 -22.55 4.66 -49.08
N ARG A 284 -23.61 4.05 -48.56
CA ARG A 284 -24.85 3.71 -49.30
C ARG A 284 -25.89 4.79 -49.24
N ALA A 285 -25.77 5.72 -48.29
CA ALA A 285 -26.72 6.84 -48.12
C ALA A 285 -26.63 7.80 -49.31
N LYS A 286 -27.80 8.15 -49.88
CA LYS A 286 -27.89 9.09 -50.98
C LYS A 286 -28.03 10.53 -50.54
N ALA A 287 -28.71 10.76 -49.41
CA ALA A 287 -28.93 12.09 -48.86
C ALA A 287 -27.70 12.52 -48.04
N ASP A 288 -27.23 13.72 -48.26
CA ASP A 288 -26.04 14.24 -47.57
C ASP A 288 -26.30 14.47 -46.08
N GLU A 289 -27.53 14.89 -45.70
CA GLU A 289 -27.96 14.98 -44.30
C GLU A 289 -27.84 13.64 -43.57
N THR A 290 -28.20 12.51 -44.23
CA THR A 290 -28.04 11.17 -43.66
C THR A 290 -26.54 10.80 -43.45
N LYS A 291 -25.68 11.25 -44.38
CA LYS A 291 -24.23 11.00 -44.25
C LYS A 291 -23.62 11.76 -43.07
N GLU A 292 -24.09 13.01 -42.86
CA GLU A 292 -23.67 13.83 -41.73
C GLU A 292 -24.07 13.21 -40.40
N VAL A 293 -25.33 12.83 -40.23
CA VAL A 293 -25.81 12.13 -39.02
C VAL A 293 -25.02 10.86 -38.74
N LEU A 294 -24.72 10.05 -39.77
CA LEU A 294 -23.95 8.84 -39.62
C LEU A 294 -22.48 9.14 -39.29
N ARG A 295 -21.89 10.20 -39.78
CA ARG A 295 -20.54 10.66 -39.46
C ARG A 295 -20.43 11.00 -37.98
N ASP A 296 -21.40 11.76 -37.44
CA ASP A 296 -21.46 12.11 -36.02
C ASP A 296 -21.60 10.88 -35.12
N CYS A 297 -22.47 9.95 -35.52
CA CYS A 297 -22.61 8.69 -34.81
C CYS A 297 -21.28 7.89 -34.75
N ILE A 298 -20.55 7.83 -35.87
CA ILE A 298 -19.26 7.15 -35.95
C ILE A 298 -18.23 7.85 -35.05
N SER A 299 -18.20 9.20 -35.03
CA SER A 299 -17.30 9.98 -34.18
C SER A 299 -17.53 9.68 -32.70
N ARG A 300 -18.79 9.69 -32.25
CA ARG A 300 -19.18 9.36 -30.86
C ARG A 300 -18.78 7.95 -30.47
N VAL A 301 -19.07 6.95 -31.35
CA VAL A 301 -18.68 5.57 -31.09
C VAL A 301 -17.17 5.39 -30.97
N ASN A 302 -16.41 6.08 -31.82
CA ASN A 302 -14.94 6.04 -31.76
C ASN A 302 -14.42 6.67 -30.48
N SER A 303 -14.98 7.78 -29.99
CA SER A 303 -14.59 8.42 -28.73
C SER A 303 -14.81 7.52 -27.52
N ILE A 304 -15.93 6.81 -27.47
CA ILE A 304 -16.19 5.80 -26.44
C ILE A 304 -15.16 4.66 -26.53
N ALA A 305 -14.82 4.21 -27.75
CA ALA A 305 -13.86 3.14 -27.96
C ALA A 305 -12.44 3.53 -27.46
N VAL A 306 -12.04 4.79 -27.61
CA VAL A 306 -10.78 5.33 -27.07
C VAL A 306 -10.76 5.23 -25.54
N VAL A 307 -11.84 5.63 -24.85
CA VAL A 307 -11.92 5.48 -23.38
C VAL A 307 -11.75 4.03 -22.94
N HIS A 308 -12.46 3.10 -23.59
CA HIS A 308 -12.37 1.68 -23.26
C HIS A 308 -10.99 1.09 -23.54
N GLU A 309 -10.23 1.65 -24.48
CA GLU A 309 -8.83 1.28 -24.73
C GLU A 309 -7.94 1.66 -23.55
N PHE A 310 -8.04 2.88 -23.04
CA PHE A 310 -7.29 3.33 -21.87
C PHE A 310 -7.67 2.57 -20.60
N LEU A 311 -8.96 2.31 -20.37
CA LEU A 311 -9.45 1.49 -19.27
C LEU A 311 -8.86 0.07 -19.26
N SER A 312 -8.68 -0.51 -20.45
CA SER A 312 -8.08 -1.84 -20.58
C SER A 312 -6.59 -1.90 -20.24
N GLN A 313 -5.88 -0.76 -20.34
CA GLN A 313 -4.43 -0.69 -20.10
C GLN A 313 -4.08 -0.41 -18.64
N GLN A 314 -4.86 0.40 -17.93
CA GLN A 314 -4.52 0.89 -16.59
C GLN A 314 -4.99 0.00 -15.44
N GLY A 315 -6.00 -0.86 -15.63
CA GLY A 315 -6.48 -1.83 -14.62
C GLY A 315 -6.99 -1.22 -13.30
N SER A 316 -6.88 0.08 -13.14
CA SER A 316 -7.40 0.86 -12.00
C SER A 316 -8.76 1.45 -12.38
N GLY A 317 -9.64 1.65 -11.41
CA GLY A 317 -10.94 2.29 -11.63
C GLY A 317 -10.85 3.78 -12.03
N GLU A 318 -9.65 4.33 -12.15
CA GLU A 318 -9.36 5.71 -12.54
C GLU A 318 -8.69 5.78 -13.90
N VAL A 319 -8.94 6.85 -14.65
CA VAL A 319 -8.46 7.10 -16.02
C VAL A 319 -7.70 8.41 -16.06
N ASP A 320 -6.54 8.41 -16.71
CA ASP A 320 -5.80 9.62 -17.06
C ASP A 320 -6.51 10.34 -18.21
N MET A 321 -7.24 11.42 -17.86
CA MET A 321 -7.98 12.21 -18.85
C MET A 321 -7.10 12.96 -19.83
N ALA A 322 -5.85 13.30 -19.46
CA ALA A 322 -4.93 13.93 -20.40
C ALA A 322 -4.62 13.00 -21.59
N ALA A 323 -4.35 11.71 -21.29
CA ALA A 323 -4.10 10.71 -22.31
C ALA A 323 -5.33 10.43 -23.18
N VAL A 324 -6.51 10.31 -22.58
CA VAL A 324 -7.79 10.12 -23.30
C VAL A 324 -8.07 11.31 -24.21
N ALA A 325 -8.02 12.54 -23.66
CA ALA A 325 -8.27 13.76 -24.42
C ALA A 325 -7.31 13.90 -25.61
N GLN A 326 -6.04 13.60 -25.42
CA GLN A 326 -5.06 13.58 -26.50
C GLN A 326 -5.39 12.52 -27.57
N GLY A 327 -5.86 11.36 -27.15
CA GLY A 327 -6.27 10.28 -28.07
C GLY A 327 -7.46 10.70 -28.92
N ILE A 328 -8.50 11.28 -28.33
CA ILE A 328 -9.69 11.80 -29.04
C ILE A 328 -9.28 12.92 -29.98
N TYR A 329 -8.51 13.89 -29.50
CA TYR A 329 -8.04 15.01 -30.29
C TYR A 329 -7.29 14.54 -31.56
N LYS A 330 -6.32 13.61 -31.43
CA LYS A 330 -5.63 13.03 -32.57
C LYS A 330 -6.56 12.27 -33.52
N ALA A 331 -7.51 11.51 -33.00
CA ALA A 331 -8.45 10.74 -33.80
C ALA A 331 -9.33 11.65 -34.67
N ILE A 332 -9.83 12.76 -34.11
CA ILE A 332 -10.64 13.74 -34.81
C ILE A 332 -9.83 14.45 -35.90
N LEU A 333 -8.63 14.96 -35.56
CA LEU A 333 -7.75 15.61 -36.53
C LEU A 333 -7.39 14.70 -37.73
N SER A 334 -7.12 13.41 -37.44
CA SER A 334 -6.80 12.43 -38.50
C SER A 334 -7.98 12.10 -39.41
N GLY A 335 -9.20 12.18 -38.86
CA GLY A 335 -10.45 11.88 -39.61
C GLY A 335 -10.97 13.05 -40.43
N MET A 336 -10.55 14.29 -40.15
CA MET A 336 -11.07 15.52 -40.73
C MET A 336 -10.07 16.26 -41.66
N ALA A 337 -9.06 15.59 -42.16
CA ALA A 337 -8.14 16.16 -43.12
C ALA A 337 -8.87 16.55 -44.42
N ALA A 338 -9.57 17.70 -44.41
CA ALA A 338 -9.92 18.38 -45.63
C ALA A 338 -8.61 18.93 -46.25
N PRO A 339 -8.28 18.56 -47.50
CA PRO A 339 -7.00 18.92 -48.10
C PRO A 339 -6.75 20.44 -48.20
N GLU A 340 -7.78 21.24 -48.00
CA GLU A 340 -7.76 22.70 -48.23
C GLU A 340 -7.70 23.53 -46.94
N LEU A 341 -7.89 22.93 -45.74
CA LEU A 341 -7.89 23.68 -44.47
C LEU A 341 -6.59 23.45 -43.67
N SER A 342 -5.80 24.51 -43.54
CA SER A 342 -4.59 24.49 -42.69
C SER A 342 -4.92 24.91 -41.27
N LEU A 343 -4.89 23.97 -40.34
CA LEU A 343 -5.21 24.21 -38.91
C LEU A 343 -3.93 24.27 -38.08
N LYS A 344 -3.78 25.35 -37.31
CA LYS A 344 -2.84 25.42 -36.20
C LYS A 344 -3.52 24.79 -34.98
N THR A 345 -2.90 23.78 -34.43
CA THR A 345 -3.51 23.00 -33.33
C THR A 345 -2.62 23.03 -32.11
N GLU A 346 -3.20 23.34 -30.95
CA GLU A 346 -2.53 23.38 -29.65
C GLU A 346 -3.27 22.48 -28.67
N PHE A 347 -2.49 21.72 -27.84
CA PHE A 347 -3.05 20.83 -26.84
C PHE A 347 -2.26 20.95 -25.53
N HIS A 348 -2.91 21.36 -24.47
CA HIS A 348 -2.35 21.46 -23.13
C HIS A 348 -3.22 20.71 -22.13
N ALA A 349 -2.65 19.80 -21.37
CA ALA A 349 -3.41 19.03 -20.37
C ALA A 349 -2.60 18.79 -19.12
N ASP A 350 -3.18 19.09 -17.98
CA ASP A 350 -2.69 18.64 -16.68
C ASP A 350 -3.00 17.17 -16.49
N ASN A 351 -2.23 16.49 -15.63
CA ASN A 351 -2.52 15.11 -15.25
C ASN A 351 -3.75 15.09 -14.31
N VAL A 352 -4.91 14.72 -14.87
CA VAL A 352 -6.20 14.64 -14.17
C VAL A 352 -6.69 13.21 -14.18
N LEU A 353 -6.70 12.57 -13.01
CA LEU A 353 -7.29 11.24 -12.83
C LEU A 353 -8.80 11.39 -12.53
N VAL A 354 -9.61 10.64 -13.24
CA VAL A 354 -11.06 10.63 -13.06
C VAL A 354 -11.60 9.20 -12.97
N PRO A 355 -12.70 8.96 -12.22
CA PRO A 355 -13.37 7.67 -12.24
C PRO A 355 -13.78 7.25 -13.66
N SER A 356 -13.68 5.96 -13.96
CA SER A 356 -13.99 5.40 -15.28
C SER A 356 -15.39 5.77 -15.78
N GLU A 357 -16.35 5.90 -14.86
CA GLU A 357 -17.74 6.28 -15.16
C GLU A 357 -17.82 7.71 -15.73
N LYS A 358 -17.03 8.63 -15.18
CA LYS A 358 -16.97 10.03 -15.64
C LYS A 358 -16.16 10.19 -16.94
N ALA A 359 -15.17 9.34 -17.16
CA ALA A 359 -14.28 9.44 -18.32
C ALA A 359 -15.02 9.37 -19.65
N THR A 360 -16.05 8.53 -19.76
CA THR A 360 -16.86 8.39 -20.99
C THR A 360 -17.64 9.67 -21.28
N SER A 361 -18.27 10.29 -20.27
CA SER A 361 -19.02 11.53 -20.42
C SER A 361 -18.12 12.71 -20.80
N ILE A 362 -16.92 12.81 -20.17
CA ILE A 362 -15.91 13.83 -20.53
C ILE A 362 -15.42 13.64 -21.98
N ALA A 363 -15.20 12.38 -22.38
CA ALA A 363 -14.77 12.05 -23.73
C ALA A 363 -15.80 12.46 -24.80
N LEU A 364 -17.09 12.19 -24.52
CA LEU A 364 -18.18 12.61 -25.40
C LEU A 364 -18.31 14.13 -25.46
N VAL A 365 -18.21 14.82 -24.32
CA VAL A 365 -18.23 16.29 -24.25
C VAL A 365 -17.09 16.87 -25.09
N LEU A 366 -15.85 16.39 -24.91
CA LEU A 366 -14.72 16.84 -25.71
C LEU A 366 -14.93 16.59 -27.21
N ASN A 367 -15.45 15.40 -27.56
CA ASN A 367 -15.76 15.07 -28.95
C ASN A 367 -16.75 16.09 -29.56
N GLU A 368 -17.86 16.36 -28.88
CA GLU A 368 -18.88 17.31 -29.37
C GLU A 368 -18.33 18.75 -29.46
N MET A 369 -17.51 19.18 -28.47
CA MET A 369 -16.86 20.49 -28.51
C MET A 369 -15.93 20.63 -29.71
N LEU A 370 -15.10 19.62 -29.98
CA LEU A 370 -14.22 19.61 -31.13
C LEU A 370 -15.00 19.54 -32.46
N GLN A 371 -16.01 18.67 -32.52
CA GLN A 371 -16.89 18.55 -33.69
C GLN A 371 -17.52 19.87 -34.06
N ASN A 372 -18.06 20.60 -33.06
CA ASN A 372 -18.64 21.93 -33.27
C ASN A 372 -17.63 22.94 -33.87
N CYS A 373 -16.37 22.91 -33.45
CA CYS A 373 -15.32 23.74 -34.04
C CYS A 373 -15.16 23.43 -35.54
N PHE A 374 -15.08 22.13 -35.90
CA PHE A 374 -14.89 21.75 -37.31
C PHE A 374 -16.12 22.06 -38.20
N ASP A 375 -17.31 21.80 -37.69
CA ASP A 375 -18.54 21.93 -38.50
C ASP A 375 -18.97 23.39 -38.66
N HIS A 376 -18.64 24.27 -37.69
CA HIS A 376 -19.19 25.63 -37.64
C HIS A 376 -18.12 26.73 -37.68
N ALA A 377 -16.96 26.57 -37.06
CA ALA A 377 -16.03 27.66 -36.89
C ALA A 377 -15.32 28.06 -38.19
N PHE A 378 -15.03 27.11 -39.07
CA PHE A 378 -14.17 27.33 -40.25
C PHE A 378 -14.91 27.35 -41.59
N THR A 379 -16.21 27.51 -41.58
CA THR A 379 -16.99 27.58 -42.81
C THR A 379 -16.49 28.72 -43.72
N GLY A 380 -16.06 28.39 -44.95
CA GLY A 380 -15.51 29.33 -45.92
C GLY A 380 -14.11 29.85 -45.61
N ARG A 381 -13.34 29.22 -44.68
CA ARG A 381 -11.95 29.58 -44.35
C ARG A 381 -10.97 28.50 -44.79
N THR A 382 -9.77 28.90 -45.16
CA THR A 382 -8.65 28.01 -45.52
C THR A 382 -7.60 27.88 -44.41
N GLN A 383 -7.75 28.67 -43.35
CA GLN A 383 -6.85 28.65 -42.19
C GLN A 383 -7.66 28.84 -40.90
N GLY A 384 -7.18 28.26 -39.82
CA GLY A 384 -7.77 28.39 -38.49
C GLY A 384 -6.86 27.87 -37.39
N ALA A 385 -7.25 28.16 -36.16
CA ALA A 385 -6.56 27.65 -34.97
C ALA A 385 -7.58 27.04 -33.98
N ILE A 386 -7.21 25.89 -33.42
CA ILE A 386 -7.97 25.22 -32.33
C ILE A 386 -7.00 24.97 -31.18
N SER A 387 -7.43 25.32 -29.97
CA SER A 387 -6.71 24.98 -28.77
C SER A 387 -7.60 24.18 -27.80
N VAL A 388 -7.07 23.09 -27.25
CA VAL A 388 -7.69 22.28 -26.21
C VAL A 388 -6.87 22.41 -24.96
N THR A 389 -7.54 22.74 -23.86
CA THR A 389 -6.87 22.87 -22.55
C THR A 389 -7.67 22.10 -21.50
N LEU A 390 -7.00 21.23 -20.76
CA LEU A 390 -7.52 20.54 -19.59
C LEU A 390 -6.69 20.98 -18.37
N GLN A 391 -7.28 21.74 -17.47
CA GLN A 391 -6.60 22.29 -16.30
C GLN A 391 -7.20 21.77 -15.01
N LYS A 392 -6.34 21.44 -14.07
CA LYS A 392 -6.75 21.12 -12.69
C LYS A 392 -7.03 22.41 -11.94
N THR A 393 -8.15 22.45 -11.22
CA THR A 393 -8.57 23.57 -10.36
C THR A 393 -8.64 23.11 -8.91
N ASP A 394 -8.76 24.04 -7.96
CA ASP A 394 -8.87 23.70 -6.52
C ASP A 394 -10.10 22.84 -6.19
N SER A 395 -11.18 22.96 -6.99
CA SER A 395 -12.44 22.25 -6.79
C SER A 395 -12.72 21.14 -7.80
N GLY A 396 -11.80 20.94 -8.78
CA GLY A 396 -12.07 19.96 -9.83
C GLY A 396 -11.14 20.08 -11.03
N CYS A 397 -11.72 20.07 -12.24
CA CYS A 397 -10.98 20.39 -13.45
C CYS A 397 -11.85 21.17 -14.43
N CYS A 398 -11.18 21.87 -15.34
CA CYS A 398 -11.78 22.68 -16.39
C CYS A 398 -11.29 22.18 -17.75
N LEU A 399 -12.22 21.80 -18.63
CA LEU A 399 -11.98 21.45 -20.02
C LEU A 399 -12.42 22.60 -20.90
N THR A 400 -11.49 23.18 -21.65
CA THR A 400 -11.75 24.32 -22.53
C THR A 400 -11.35 23.98 -23.96
N VAL A 401 -12.23 24.27 -24.91
CA VAL A 401 -11.92 24.22 -26.35
C VAL A 401 -12.15 25.61 -26.93
N THR A 402 -11.13 26.13 -27.60
CA THR A 402 -11.23 27.45 -28.25
C THR A 402 -10.90 27.33 -29.73
N ASP A 403 -11.61 28.12 -30.53
CA ASP A 403 -11.30 28.34 -31.94
C ASP A 403 -11.09 29.83 -32.25
N ASP A 404 -10.57 30.16 -33.42
CA ASP A 404 -10.45 31.50 -33.99
C ASP A 404 -11.41 31.72 -35.18
N GLY A 405 -12.49 30.95 -35.20
CA GLY A 405 -13.44 30.89 -36.31
C GLY A 405 -14.36 32.08 -36.42
N VAL A 406 -15.54 31.85 -37.04
CA VAL A 406 -16.57 32.88 -37.29
C VAL A 406 -17.31 33.31 -36.03
N GLY A 407 -17.21 32.55 -34.94
CA GLY A 407 -17.90 32.79 -33.67
C GLY A 407 -19.38 32.38 -33.70
N LEU A 408 -20.06 32.65 -32.58
CA LEU A 408 -21.48 32.39 -32.41
C LEU A 408 -22.32 33.47 -33.10
N PRO A 409 -23.47 33.11 -33.68
CA PRO A 409 -24.33 34.10 -34.38
C PRO A 409 -24.85 35.17 -33.42
N PRO A 410 -25.16 36.39 -33.93
CA PRO A 410 -25.75 37.44 -33.13
C PRO A 410 -27.08 36.97 -32.50
N GLY A 411 -27.26 37.24 -31.19
CA GLY A 411 -28.47 36.83 -30.47
C GLY A 411 -28.47 35.37 -30.00
N PHE A 412 -27.30 34.70 -30.02
CA PHE A 412 -27.15 33.36 -29.44
C PHE A 412 -27.34 33.43 -27.91
N ASP A 413 -28.47 32.91 -27.41
CA ASP A 413 -28.89 32.95 -26.00
C ASP A 413 -28.69 31.64 -25.25
N GLY A 414 -27.75 30.84 -25.71
CA GLY A 414 -27.25 29.66 -24.98
C GLY A 414 -27.55 28.31 -25.61
N LEU A 415 -28.72 27.94 -26.06
CA LEU A 415 -28.99 26.64 -26.66
C LEU A 415 -30.08 26.73 -27.75
N PRO A 416 -29.71 26.68 -29.04
CA PRO A 416 -30.68 26.51 -30.10
C PRO A 416 -31.47 25.21 -29.88
N GLN A 417 -32.77 25.24 -29.95
CA GLN A 417 -33.64 24.07 -29.74
C GLN A 417 -33.30 22.89 -30.67
N ASN A 418 -32.56 23.12 -31.74
CA ASN A 418 -32.23 22.15 -32.78
C ASN A 418 -30.76 21.64 -32.76
N SER A 419 -29.91 22.11 -31.87
CA SER A 419 -28.52 21.63 -31.79
C SER A 419 -28.38 20.40 -30.89
N LEU A 420 -28.28 19.21 -31.50
CA LEU A 420 -28.13 17.95 -30.77
C LEU A 420 -26.81 17.93 -29.99
N GLY A 421 -25.71 18.40 -30.57
CA GLY A 421 -24.38 18.40 -29.95
C GLY A 421 -24.34 19.24 -28.67
N LEU A 422 -24.83 20.48 -28.68
CA LEU A 422 -24.86 21.34 -27.50
C LEU A 422 -25.78 20.77 -26.39
N ARG A 423 -26.89 20.10 -26.77
CA ARG A 423 -27.73 19.39 -25.79
C ARG A 423 -27.01 18.23 -25.13
N ILE A 424 -26.22 17.45 -25.88
CA ILE A 424 -25.39 16.37 -25.35
C ILE A 424 -24.37 16.95 -24.38
N ILE A 425 -23.61 17.98 -24.77
CA ILE A 425 -22.62 18.63 -23.90
C ILE A 425 -23.26 19.07 -22.59
N LYS A 426 -24.38 19.80 -22.66
CA LYS A 426 -25.09 20.32 -21.47
C LYS A 426 -25.58 19.18 -20.58
N THR A 427 -26.23 18.17 -21.14
CA THR A 427 -26.77 17.04 -20.39
C THR A 427 -25.64 16.27 -19.69
N MET A 428 -24.55 15.96 -20.40
CA MET A 428 -23.41 15.24 -19.81
C MET A 428 -22.73 16.10 -18.73
N ALA A 429 -22.50 17.39 -18.99
CA ALA A 429 -21.86 18.28 -18.03
C ALA A 429 -22.67 18.44 -16.74
N GLU A 430 -23.99 18.66 -16.85
CA GLU A 430 -24.85 18.96 -15.70
C GLU A 430 -25.36 17.70 -15.00
N ALA A 431 -25.85 16.68 -15.73
CA ALA A 431 -26.48 15.51 -15.15
C ALA A 431 -25.44 14.42 -14.74
N ASP A 432 -24.47 14.11 -15.61
CA ASP A 432 -23.53 13.02 -15.36
C ASP A 432 -22.28 13.49 -14.58
N LEU A 433 -21.80 14.69 -14.94
CA LEU A 433 -20.54 15.20 -14.37
C LEU A 433 -20.77 16.17 -13.20
N HIS A 434 -22.02 16.57 -12.94
CA HIS A 434 -22.41 17.53 -11.90
C HIS A 434 -21.62 18.85 -11.99
N GLY A 435 -21.29 19.24 -13.21
CA GLY A 435 -20.51 20.41 -13.54
C GLY A 435 -21.32 21.51 -14.19
N THR A 436 -20.66 22.43 -14.89
CA THR A 436 -21.29 23.49 -15.62
C THR A 436 -20.73 23.60 -17.04
N PHE A 437 -21.59 23.99 -17.99
CA PHE A 437 -21.21 24.26 -19.38
C PHE A 437 -21.44 25.72 -19.72
N LYS A 438 -20.44 26.36 -20.34
CA LYS A 438 -20.49 27.73 -20.84
C LYS A 438 -19.92 27.79 -22.26
N ILE A 439 -20.56 28.58 -23.12
CA ILE A 439 -20.06 28.84 -24.46
C ILE A 439 -20.22 30.33 -24.77
N GLU A 440 -19.19 30.97 -25.28
CA GLU A 440 -19.18 32.42 -25.53
C GLU A 440 -18.26 32.79 -26.68
N ASN A 441 -18.53 33.97 -27.27
CA ASN A 441 -17.64 34.57 -28.26
C ASN A 441 -16.38 35.09 -27.58
N ARG A 442 -15.21 34.83 -28.19
CA ARG A 442 -13.94 35.38 -27.74
C ARG A 442 -13.75 36.83 -28.17
N PRO A 443 -13.17 37.71 -27.34
CA PRO A 443 -12.92 39.10 -27.71
C PRO A 443 -12.04 39.27 -28.96
N GLN A 444 -11.24 38.27 -29.25
CA GLN A 444 -10.27 38.25 -30.39
C GLN A 444 -10.87 37.57 -31.64
N GLY A 445 -12.12 37.18 -31.60
CA GLY A 445 -12.81 36.39 -32.62
C GLY A 445 -12.81 34.89 -32.32
N GLY A 446 -13.80 34.16 -32.85
CA GLY A 446 -14.01 32.73 -32.59
C GLY A 446 -14.81 32.43 -31.32
N THR A 447 -14.84 31.18 -30.92
CA THR A 447 -15.63 30.67 -29.81
C THR A 447 -14.74 30.11 -28.68
N CYS A 448 -15.26 30.20 -27.46
CA CYS A 448 -14.74 29.51 -26.29
C CYS A 448 -15.83 28.66 -25.69
N ALA A 449 -15.65 27.36 -25.65
CA ALA A 449 -16.53 26.41 -24.97
C ALA A 449 -15.78 25.86 -23.76
N GLU A 450 -16.41 25.90 -22.60
CA GLU A 450 -15.82 25.53 -21.31
C GLU A 450 -16.76 24.62 -20.52
N VAL A 451 -16.21 23.56 -19.99
CA VAL A 451 -16.89 22.65 -19.04
C VAL A 451 -16.07 22.54 -17.77
N THR A 452 -16.67 22.93 -16.65
CA THR A 452 -16.08 22.74 -15.32
C THR A 452 -16.71 21.53 -14.64
N LEU A 453 -15.91 20.69 -14.03
CA LEU A 453 -16.38 19.47 -13.33
C LEU A 453 -15.73 19.35 -11.97
N PRO A 454 -16.49 18.95 -10.93
CA PRO A 454 -15.93 18.61 -9.63
C PRO A 454 -15.22 17.25 -9.70
N LEU A 455 -14.01 17.17 -9.15
CA LEU A 455 -13.25 15.90 -9.01
C LEU A 455 -13.47 15.22 -7.67
N GLY A 456 -14.17 15.88 -6.72
CA GLY A 456 -14.50 15.34 -5.41
C GLY A 456 -16.01 15.06 -5.31
N GLY A 457 -16.38 13.80 -5.11
CA GLY A 457 -17.74 13.36 -4.84
C GLY A 457 -17.74 11.85 -4.69
#